data_2e0178376fcea1783906ac818478097d
#
_entry.id   2e0178376fcea1783906ac818478097d
#
_cell.length_a   1.000
_cell.length_b   1.000
_cell.length_c   1.000
_cell.angle_alpha   90.00
_cell.angle_beta   90.00
_cell.angle_gamma   90.00
#
_symmetry.space_group_name_H-M   'P 1'
#
loop_
_entity.id
_entity.type
_entity.pdbx_description
1 polymer ?
#
loop_
_entity_poly.entity_id
_entity_poly.type
_entity_poly.pdbx_seq_one_letter_code
_entity_poly.pdbx_strand_id
1 'polypeptide(L)'
;PSTMIAAIYDWTASLHRHGFEKIYWFNGHGGNIATITAAFSEIYSDVSLKRTGANAAPVRCTLRNWWELSGIGELCHELFPVGEGSHATASEVSVTYAAFPDAIKRVEMSPKIAPTGPILDADDYRRRFPDGRIGSDPSQATPEKGERLIAAAAEALAADYERFLAST
;
A
#
# COMPACT_ATOMS: atom_id res chain seq x y z
N PRO A 1 -2.65 -1.33 15.56
CA PRO A 1 -1.30 -1.68 15.05
C PRO A 1 -0.77 -2.98 15.63
N SER A 2 -0.80 -3.17 16.98
CA SER A 2 -0.18 -4.33 17.65
C SER A 2 -0.64 -5.69 17.11
N THR A 3 -1.94 -5.89 16.91
CA THR A 3 -2.49 -7.13 16.34
C THR A 3 -1.94 -7.40 14.92
N MET A 4 -1.82 -6.37 14.10
CA MET A 4 -1.28 -6.51 12.75
C MET A 4 0.22 -6.80 12.78
N ILE A 5 0.99 -6.18 13.68
CA ILE A 5 2.41 -6.49 13.88
C ILE A 5 2.56 -7.97 14.24
N ALA A 6 1.80 -8.46 15.23
CA ALA A 6 1.83 -9.85 15.64
C ALA A 6 1.47 -10.82 14.49
N ALA A 7 0.42 -10.51 13.72
CA ALA A 7 0.02 -11.35 12.59
C ALA A 7 1.10 -11.41 11.49
N ILE A 8 1.70 -10.27 11.13
CA ILE A 8 2.79 -10.22 10.16
C ILE A 8 4.00 -10.99 10.65
N TYR A 9 4.33 -10.85 11.93
CA TYR A 9 5.39 -11.60 12.57
C TYR A 9 5.14 -13.11 12.47
N ASP A 10 3.96 -13.58 12.89
CA ASP A 10 3.61 -15.00 12.90
C ASP A 10 3.62 -15.61 11.49
N TRP A 11 3.05 -14.90 10.49
CA TRP A 11 3.07 -15.35 9.09
C TRP A 11 4.50 -15.44 8.55
N THR A 12 5.31 -14.42 8.79
CA THR A 12 6.71 -14.39 8.35
C THR A 12 7.52 -15.47 9.03
N ALA A 13 7.38 -15.65 10.34
CA ALA A 13 8.05 -16.70 11.10
C ALA A 13 7.63 -18.11 10.65
N SER A 14 6.34 -18.29 10.32
CA SER A 14 5.83 -19.55 9.78
C SER A 14 6.42 -19.84 8.41
N LEU A 15 6.41 -18.89 7.48
CA LEU A 15 7.01 -19.04 6.16
C LEU A 15 8.52 -19.34 6.26
N HIS A 16 9.23 -18.59 7.08
CA HIS A 16 10.67 -18.79 7.30
C HIS A 16 10.98 -20.20 7.85
N ARG A 17 10.19 -20.68 8.81
CA ARG A 17 10.33 -22.04 9.36
C ARG A 17 10.13 -23.13 8.28
N HIS A 18 9.33 -22.85 7.25
CA HIS A 18 9.10 -23.75 6.12
C HIS A 18 10.08 -23.55 4.96
N GLY A 19 11.17 -22.78 5.19
CA GLY A 19 12.27 -22.64 4.23
C GLY A 19 12.15 -21.47 3.26
N PHE A 20 11.19 -20.55 3.45
CA PHE A 20 11.13 -19.32 2.67
C PHE A 20 12.10 -18.29 3.26
N GLU A 21 13.15 -17.97 2.51
CA GLU A 21 14.16 -17.00 2.94
C GLU A 21 13.84 -15.57 2.45
N LYS A 22 13.02 -15.41 1.41
CA LYS A 22 12.63 -14.13 0.82
C LYS A 22 11.11 -13.97 0.87
N ILE A 23 10.65 -12.93 1.53
CA ILE A 23 9.22 -12.67 1.73
C ILE A 23 8.88 -11.27 1.22
N TYR A 24 8.01 -11.22 0.22
CA TYR A 24 7.60 -10.00 -0.46
C TYR A 24 6.22 -9.56 0.04
N TRP A 25 6.16 -8.42 0.71
CA TRP A 25 4.94 -7.81 1.21
C TRP A 25 4.45 -6.76 0.23
N PHE A 26 3.39 -7.07 -0.49
CA PHE A 26 2.74 -6.14 -1.41
C PHE A 26 1.60 -5.41 -0.70
N ASN A 27 1.67 -4.09 -0.65
CA ASN A 27 0.79 -3.27 0.17
C ASN A 27 -0.13 -2.39 -0.66
N GLY A 28 -1.41 -2.38 -0.29
CA GLY A 28 -2.46 -1.57 -0.91
C GLY A 28 -2.88 -0.34 -0.09
N HIS A 29 -2.31 -0.09 1.09
CA HIS A 29 -2.78 1.01 1.95
C HIS A 29 -1.67 1.67 2.76
N GLY A 30 -1.55 3.00 2.67
CA GLY A 30 -0.50 3.77 3.33
C GLY A 30 -0.44 3.62 4.85
N GLY A 31 -1.59 3.45 5.50
CA GLY A 31 -1.68 3.23 6.95
C GLY A 31 -1.00 1.95 7.45
N ASN A 32 -0.72 0.99 6.56
CA ASN A 32 -0.05 -0.26 6.93
C ASN A 32 1.48 -0.14 6.98
N ILE A 33 2.08 0.85 6.33
CA ILE A 33 3.53 0.97 6.14
C ILE A 33 4.29 0.90 7.46
N ALA A 34 3.95 1.77 8.40
CA ALA A 34 4.63 1.82 9.70
C ALA A 34 4.50 0.49 10.48
N THR A 35 3.35 -0.15 10.40
CA THR A 35 3.04 -1.41 11.08
C THR A 35 3.84 -2.58 10.48
N ILE A 36 3.91 -2.67 9.14
CA ILE A 36 4.69 -3.70 8.44
C ILE A 36 6.18 -3.51 8.74
N THR A 37 6.67 -2.28 8.70
CA THR A 37 8.08 -1.96 9.00
C THR A 37 8.46 -2.30 10.44
N ALA A 38 7.56 -2.05 11.40
CA ALA A 38 7.76 -2.42 12.80
C ALA A 38 7.85 -3.95 12.95
N ALA A 39 6.99 -4.71 12.28
CA ALA A 39 7.06 -6.17 12.30
C ALA A 39 8.38 -6.71 11.74
N PHE A 40 8.90 -6.11 10.66
CA PHE A 40 10.21 -6.48 10.11
C PHE A 40 11.34 -6.27 11.14
N SER A 41 11.27 -5.19 11.91
CA SER A 41 12.26 -4.89 12.95
C SER A 41 12.25 -5.96 14.06
N GLU A 42 11.08 -6.44 14.46
CA GLU A 42 10.95 -7.55 15.41
C GLU A 42 11.51 -8.85 14.84
N ILE A 43 11.14 -9.21 13.61
CA ILE A 43 11.63 -10.42 12.94
C ILE A 43 13.16 -10.43 12.85
N TYR A 44 13.75 -9.33 12.38
CA TYR A 44 15.21 -9.23 12.26
C TYR A 44 15.92 -9.24 13.60
N SER A 45 15.31 -8.64 14.63
CA SER A 45 15.83 -8.70 16.01
C SER A 45 15.88 -10.14 16.51
N ASP A 46 14.80 -10.90 16.33
CA ASP A 46 14.71 -12.27 16.82
C ASP A 46 15.68 -13.22 16.09
N VAL A 47 15.81 -13.07 14.77
CA VAL A 47 16.81 -13.82 14.00
C VAL A 47 18.22 -13.45 14.45
N SER A 48 18.54 -12.16 14.62
CA SER A 48 19.85 -11.67 15.03
C SER A 48 20.23 -12.12 16.45
N LEU A 49 19.25 -12.16 17.36
CA LEU A 49 19.42 -12.61 18.73
C LEU A 49 19.28 -14.14 18.89
N LYS A 50 19.13 -14.87 17.79
CA LYS A 50 18.95 -16.34 17.75
C LYS A 50 17.76 -16.84 18.58
N ARG A 51 16.74 -16.03 18.76
CA ARG A 51 15.51 -16.41 19.50
C ARG A 51 14.68 -17.45 18.74
N THR A 52 14.87 -17.54 17.43
CA THR A 52 14.18 -18.49 16.54
C THR A 52 14.91 -19.80 16.32
N GLY A 53 16.02 -20.05 17.04
CA GLY A 53 16.86 -21.25 16.92
C GLY A 53 18.22 -20.97 16.28
N ALA A 54 19.24 -21.72 16.74
CA ALA A 54 20.65 -21.41 16.46
C ALA A 54 21.09 -21.53 14.98
N ASN A 55 20.25 -22.08 14.10
CA ASN A 55 20.58 -22.34 12.69
C ASN A 55 19.52 -21.79 11.72
N ALA A 56 18.75 -20.78 12.13
CA ALA A 56 17.80 -20.16 11.20
C ALA A 56 18.56 -19.51 10.04
N ALA A 57 18.20 -19.86 8.82
CA ALA A 57 18.68 -19.20 7.62
C ALA A 57 18.34 -17.69 7.67
N PRO A 58 19.10 -16.83 7.01
CA PRO A 58 18.74 -15.42 6.95
C PRO A 58 17.37 -15.23 6.26
N VAL A 59 16.53 -14.39 6.84
CA VAL A 59 15.27 -13.98 6.21
C VAL A 59 15.42 -12.58 5.62
N ARG A 60 14.84 -12.38 4.46
CA ARG A 60 14.77 -11.10 3.76
C ARG A 60 13.32 -10.73 3.52
N CYS A 61 12.86 -9.65 4.13
CA CYS A 61 11.55 -9.10 3.90
C CYS A 61 11.66 -7.81 3.10
N THR A 62 10.75 -7.61 2.17
CA THR A 62 10.60 -6.32 1.48
C THR A 62 9.16 -5.88 1.53
N LEU A 63 8.94 -4.56 1.60
CA LEU A 63 7.64 -3.92 1.47
C LEU A 63 7.63 -3.14 0.17
N ARG A 64 6.58 -3.32 -0.63
CA ARG A 64 6.31 -2.50 -1.81
C ARG A 64 4.88 -2.01 -1.79
N ASN A 65 4.73 -0.72 -1.93
CA ASN A 65 3.44 -0.09 -2.11
C ASN A 65 3.12 -0.04 -3.61
N TRP A 66 1.88 -0.36 -4.01
CA TRP A 66 1.54 -0.41 -5.43
C TRP A 66 1.79 0.92 -6.16
N TRP A 67 1.56 2.04 -5.50
CA TRP A 67 1.73 3.39 -6.06
C TRP A 67 3.20 3.85 -6.17
N GLU A 68 4.13 3.14 -5.54
CA GLU A 68 5.57 3.42 -5.60
C GLU A 68 6.30 2.53 -6.61
N LEU A 69 5.60 1.62 -7.27
CA LEU A 69 6.19 0.81 -8.33
C LEU A 69 6.63 1.68 -9.50
N SER A 70 7.67 1.23 -10.20
CA SER A 70 8.28 1.98 -11.30
C SER A 70 7.25 2.39 -12.35
N GLY A 71 7.21 3.69 -12.69
CA GLY A 71 6.30 4.25 -13.69
C GLY A 71 4.88 4.56 -13.19
N ILE A 72 4.49 4.09 -11.99
CA ILE A 72 3.12 4.30 -11.52
C ILE A 72 2.89 5.74 -11.08
N GLY A 73 3.87 6.37 -10.44
CA GLY A 73 3.77 7.78 -10.06
C GLY A 73 3.60 8.70 -11.27
N GLU A 74 4.36 8.47 -12.33
CA GLU A 74 4.26 9.19 -13.59
C GLU A 74 2.90 8.98 -14.27
N LEU A 75 2.41 7.74 -14.29
CA LEU A 75 1.11 7.42 -14.82
C LEU A 75 -0.03 8.07 -14.01
N CYS A 76 0.06 8.06 -12.68
CA CYS A 76 -0.91 8.79 -11.84
C CYS A 76 -0.91 10.28 -12.16
N HIS A 77 0.27 10.89 -12.33
CA HIS A 77 0.36 12.30 -12.69
C HIS A 77 -0.20 12.61 -14.09
N GLU A 78 0.00 11.72 -15.06
CA GLU A 78 -0.61 11.82 -16.39
C GLU A 78 -2.14 11.77 -16.32
N LEU A 79 -2.67 10.79 -15.58
CA LEU A 79 -4.11 10.54 -15.51
C LEU A 79 -4.85 11.56 -14.62
N PHE A 80 -4.18 12.08 -13.59
CA PHE A 80 -4.74 12.94 -12.54
C PHE A 80 -3.78 14.09 -12.21
N PRO A 81 -3.55 15.02 -13.14
CA PRO A 81 -2.56 16.09 -12.96
C PRO A 81 -2.89 17.04 -11.81
N VAL A 82 -4.16 17.09 -11.39
CA VAL A 82 -4.63 17.94 -10.29
C VAL A 82 -5.63 17.15 -9.44
N GLY A 83 -5.52 17.25 -8.11
CA GLY A 83 -6.49 16.67 -7.18
C GLY A 83 -6.34 15.14 -7.01
N GLU A 84 -5.15 14.59 -7.21
CA GLU A 84 -4.87 13.20 -6.82
C GLU A 84 -4.95 13.05 -5.31
N GLY A 85 -4.29 13.95 -4.55
CA GLY A 85 -4.35 13.95 -3.08
C GLY A 85 -3.54 12.87 -2.42
N SER A 86 -3.88 12.58 -1.15
CA SER A 86 -3.19 11.58 -0.33
C SER A 86 -4.13 10.58 0.36
N HIS A 87 -5.44 10.80 0.29
CA HIS A 87 -6.44 9.87 0.81
C HIS A 87 -7.72 9.96 -0.03
N ALA A 88 -8.33 8.81 -0.30
CA ALA A 88 -9.39 8.64 -1.27
C ALA A 88 -8.98 9.22 -2.64
N THR A 89 -7.80 8.84 -3.12
CA THR A 89 -7.18 9.37 -4.33
C THR A 89 -7.95 8.97 -5.58
N ALA A 90 -7.84 9.75 -6.65
CA ALA A 90 -8.51 9.41 -7.90
C ALA A 90 -7.97 8.10 -8.52
N SER A 91 -6.68 7.81 -8.31
CA SER A 91 -6.05 6.56 -8.75
C SER A 91 -6.60 5.35 -7.99
N GLU A 92 -6.64 5.41 -6.66
CA GLU A 92 -7.17 4.37 -5.77
C GLU A 92 -8.63 4.04 -6.07
N VAL A 93 -9.45 5.08 -6.25
CA VAL A 93 -10.86 4.95 -6.60
C VAL A 93 -11.03 4.37 -8.01
N SER A 94 -10.16 4.73 -8.98
CA SER A 94 -10.19 4.15 -10.32
C SER A 94 -9.89 2.65 -10.29
N VAL A 95 -8.90 2.20 -9.53
CA VAL A 95 -8.61 0.77 -9.32
C VAL A 95 -9.81 0.05 -8.71
N THR A 96 -10.45 0.66 -7.72
CA THR A 96 -11.68 0.12 -7.11
C THR A 96 -12.82 0.02 -8.13
N TYR A 97 -13.01 1.03 -8.97
CA TYR A 97 -14.06 1.03 -10.01
C TYR A 97 -13.80 -0.01 -11.11
N ALA A 98 -12.54 -0.24 -11.49
CA ALA A 98 -12.19 -1.32 -12.41
C ALA A 98 -12.51 -2.71 -11.82
N ALA A 99 -12.21 -2.89 -10.54
CA ALA A 99 -12.48 -4.17 -9.85
C ALA A 99 -13.96 -4.40 -9.53
N PHE A 100 -14.73 -3.33 -9.28
CA PHE A 100 -16.13 -3.37 -8.85
C PHE A 100 -16.99 -2.36 -9.61
N PRO A 101 -17.19 -2.52 -10.95
CA PRO A 101 -17.88 -1.54 -11.78
C PRO A 101 -19.35 -1.32 -11.37
N ASP A 102 -19.99 -2.32 -10.80
CA ASP A 102 -21.37 -2.22 -10.31
C ASP A 102 -21.49 -1.40 -9.00
N ALA A 103 -20.39 -1.12 -8.32
CA ALA A 103 -20.36 -0.38 -7.06
C ALA A 103 -20.04 1.12 -7.24
N ILE A 104 -19.94 1.60 -8.45
CA ILE A 104 -19.61 3.00 -8.76
C ILE A 104 -20.67 3.94 -8.18
N LYS A 105 -20.23 4.90 -7.37
CA LYS A 105 -21.07 5.97 -6.83
C LYS A 105 -20.72 7.29 -7.50
N ARG A 106 -21.74 8.00 -7.99
CA ARG A 106 -21.58 9.34 -8.54
C ARG A 106 -22.11 10.34 -7.55
N VAL A 107 -21.21 11.04 -6.88
CA VAL A 107 -21.51 12.05 -5.87
C VAL A 107 -20.80 13.34 -6.27
N GLU A 108 -21.50 14.46 -6.15
CA GLU A 108 -20.89 15.77 -6.34
C GLU A 108 -19.86 16.04 -5.22
N MET A 109 -18.65 16.41 -5.61
CA MET A 109 -17.56 16.73 -4.67
C MET A 109 -17.63 18.21 -4.29
N SER A 110 -17.85 18.48 -3.01
CA SER A 110 -17.87 19.84 -2.46
C SER A 110 -17.03 19.92 -1.17
N PRO A 111 -15.91 20.67 -1.18
CA PRO A 111 -15.27 21.30 -2.32
C PRO A 111 -14.79 20.26 -3.35
N LYS A 112 -14.60 20.65 -4.61
CA LYS A 112 -14.18 19.72 -5.67
C LYS A 112 -12.87 19.02 -5.31
N ILE A 113 -11.86 19.76 -4.88
CA ILE A 113 -10.62 19.23 -4.30
C ILE A 113 -10.70 19.40 -2.80
N ALA A 114 -10.56 18.33 -2.05
CA ALA A 114 -10.61 18.33 -0.60
C ALA A 114 -9.43 19.10 0.03
N PRO A 115 -9.57 19.61 1.26
CA PRO A 115 -8.46 20.19 2.01
C PRO A 115 -7.32 19.20 2.22
N THR A 116 -6.10 19.71 2.41
CA THR A 116 -4.91 18.93 2.76
C THR A 116 -4.61 19.05 4.25
N GLY A 117 -3.88 18.07 4.78
CA GLY A 117 -3.39 18.13 6.16
C GLY A 117 -3.05 16.75 6.73
N PRO A 118 -2.40 16.69 7.90
CA PRO A 118 -2.05 15.44 8.55
C PRO A 118 -3.30 14.75 9.13
N ILE A 119 -3.20 13.42 9.26
CA ILE A 119 -4.15 12.60 10.00
C ILE A 119 -3.69 12.56 11.46
N LEU A 120 -4.54 13.05 12.36
CA LEU A 120 -4.32 13.03 13.81
C LEU A 120 -5.28 12.04 14.48
N ASP A 121 -6.06 12.48 15.48
CA ASP A 121 -7.11 11.65 16.07
C ASP A 121 -8.41 11.67 15.24
N ALA A 122 -9.35 10.80 15.61
CA ALA A 122 -10.58 10.62 14.87
C ALA A 122 -11.50 11.85 14.88
N ASP A 123 -11.51 12.64 15.95
CA ASP A 123 -12.37 13.81 16.08
C ASP A 123 -11.81 14.98 15.27
N ASP A 124 -10.49 15.15 15.29
CA ASP A 124 -9.79 16.11 14.44
C ASP A 124 -9.98 15.74 12.95
N TYR A 125 -9.84 14.47 12.60
CA TYR A 125 -10.01 13.99 11.23
C TYR A 125 -11.43 14.29 10.70
N ARG A 126 -12.48 13.90 11.43
CA ARG A 126 -13.88 14.14 11.02
C ARG A 126 -14.20 15.61 10.89
N ARG A 127 -13.62 16.47 11.72
CA ARG A 127 -13.83 17.92 11.67
C ARG A 127 -13.18 18.55 10.43
N ARG A 128 -11.95 18.12 10.08
CA ARG A 128 -11.20 18.70 8.96
C ARG A 128 -11.51 18.06 7.62
N PHE A 129 -11.84 16.78 7.62
CA PHE A 129 -12.10 15.98 6.44
C PHE A 129 -13.47 15.27 6.57
N PRO A 130 -14.58 16.01 6.56
CA PRO A 130 -15.90 15.44 6.89
C PRO A 130 -16.38 14.36 5.92
N ASP A 131 -15.90 14.34 4.69
CA ASP A 131 -16.16 13.32 3.68
C ASP A 131 -15.01 12.30 3.53
N GLY A 132 -13.99 12.40 4.36
CA GLY A 132 -12.85 11.47 4.40
C GLY A 132 -11.76 11.73 3.37
N ARG A 133 -11.92 12.65 2.43
CA ARG A 133 -10.92 12.96 1.41
C ARG A 133 -9.82 13.87 1.96
N ILE A 134 -8.57 13.67 1.49
CA ILE A 134 -7.45 14.58 1.77
C ILE A 134 -6.76 14.97 0.47
N GLY A 135 -6.94 16.22 0.05
CA GLY A 135 -6.34 16.79 -1.16
C GLY A 135 -6.85 16.20 -2.47
N SER A 136 -7.85 15.32 -2.43
CA SER A 136 -8.28 14.53 -3.57
C SER A 136 -9.59 15.00 -4.19
N ASP A 137 -9.73 14.67 -5.48
CA ASP A 137 -10.95 14.77 -6.29
C ASP A 137 -11.23 13.42 -6.97
N PRO A 138 -11.82 12.44 -6.28
CA PRO A 138 -12.11 11.13 -6.86
C PRO A 138 -13.22 11.16 -7.93
N SER A 139 -13.86 12.30 -8.20
CA SER A 139 -14.79 12.41 -9.33
C SER A 139 -14.12 12.22 -10.70
N GLN A 140 -12.79 12.28 -10.75
CA GLN A 140 -11.99 12.01 -11.95
C GLN A 140 -11.76 10.52 -12.20
N ALA A 141 -12.12 9.66 -11.24
CA ALA A 141 -11.89 8.22 -11.33
C ALA A 141 -12.82 7.58 -12.37
N THR A 142 -12.24 6.66 -13.15
CA THR A 142 -13.00 5.81 -14.07
C THR A 142 -12.46 4.39 -14.08
N PRO A 143 -13.27 3.38 -14.45
CA PRO A 143 -12.82 2.01 -14.62
C PRO A 143 -11.64 1.88 -15.59
N GLU A 144 -11.69 2.58 -16.74
CA GLU A 144 -10.66 2.52 -17.78
C GLU A 144 -9.30 3.02 -17.28
N LYS A 145 -9.29 4.08 -16.47
CA LYS A 145 -8.06 4.57 -15.80
C LYS A 145 -7.55 3.54 -14.79
N GLY A 146 -8.47 2.89 -14.07
CA GLY A 146 -8.15 1.82 -13.14
C GLY A 146 -7.52 0.61 -13.84
N GLU A 147 -8.05 0.19 -14.97
CA GLU A 147 -7.49 -0.90 -15.78
C GLU A 147 -6.07 -0.56 -16.26
N ARG A 148 -5.82 0.67 -16.69
CA ARG A 148 -4.47 1.12 -17.09
C ARG A 148 -3.50 1.05 -15.91
N LEU A 149 -3.92 1.49 -14.72
CA LEU A 149 -3.10 1.44 -13.50
C LEU A 149 -2.81 0.00 -13.09
N ILE A 150 -3.81 -0.88 -13.11
CA ILE A 150 -3.66 -2.30 -12.77
C ILE A 150 -2.68 -2.98 -13.73
N ALA A 151 -2.83 -2.76 -15.03
CA ALA A 151 -1.94 -3.36 -16.03
C ALA A 151 -0.49 -2.92 -15.84
N ALA A 152 -0.25 -1.59 -15.72
CA ALA A 152 1.08 -1.06 -15.51
C ALA A 152 1.68 -1.52 -14.17
N ALA A 153 0.89 -1.54 -13.09
CA ALA A 153 1.35 -2.01 -11.79
C ALA A 153 1.69 -3.52 -11.79
N ALA A 154 0.94 -4.33 -12.52
CA ALA A 154 1.22 -5.76 -12.62
C ALA A 154 2.57 -6.04 -13.32
N GLU A 155 2.86 -5.33 -14.41
CA GLU A 155 4.16 -5.42 -15.11
C GLU A 155 5.32 -4.95 -14.21
N ALA A 156 5.15 -3.79 -13.57
CA ALA A 156 6.17 -3.23 -12.70
C ALA A 156 6.40 -4.11 -11.45
N LEU A 157 5.33 -4.69 -10.90
CA LEU A 157 5.41 -5.62 -9.76
C LEU A 157 6.17 -6.89 -10.14
N ALA A 158 5.89 -7.49 -11.29
CA ALA A 158 6.58 -8.69 -11.76
C ALA A 158 8.09 -8.43 -11.87
N ALA A 159 8.47 -7.32 -12.51
CA ALA A 159 9.87 -6.94 -12.65
C ALA A 159 10.55 -6.63 -11.29
N ASP A 160 9.85 -5.99 -10.35
CA ASP A 160 10.40 -5.70 -9.01
C ASP A 160 10.56 -6.99 -8.19
N TYR A 161 9.60 -7.91 -8.29
CA TYR A 161 9.65 -9.20 -7.62
C TYR A 161 10.82 -10.05 -8.11
N GLU A 162 11.05 -10.12 -9.42
CA GLU A 162 12.20 -10.84 -9.99
C GLU A 162 13.53 -10.25 -9.51
N ARG A 163 13.66 -8.91 -9.47
CA ARG A 163 14.84 -8.24 -8.90
C ARG A 163 15.04 -8.59 -7.43
N PHE A 164 13.96 -8.62 -6.64
CA PHE A 164 14.03 -9.02 -5.25
C PHE A 164 14.49 -10.47 -5.08
N LEU A 165 13.99 -11.38 -5.91
CA LEU A 165 14.43 -12.78 -5.90
C LEU A 165 15.91 -12.93 -6.26
N ALA A 166 16.41 -12.14 -7.19
CA ALA A 166 17.81 -12.15 -7.62
C ALA A 166 18.76 -11.44 -6.63
N SER A 167 18.24 -10.62 -5.69
CA SER A 167 19.08 -9.93 -4.70
C SER A 167 19.72 -10.92 -3.72
N THR A 168 20.92 -10.64 -3.26
CA THR A 168 21.63 -11.41 -2.21
C THR A 168 21.19 -11.01 -0.81
#